data_9e90a423d3a5176c2a2fe496303dcc72
#
_entry.id   9e90a423d3a5176c2a2fe496303dcc72
#
_cell.length_a   1.000
_cell.length_b   1.000
_cell.length_c   1.000
_cell.angle_alpha   90.00
_cell.angle_beta   90.00
_cell.angle_gamma   90.00
#
_symmetry.space_group_name_H-M   'P 1'
#
loop_
_entity.id
_entity.type
_entity.pdbx_description
1 polymer ?
#
loop_
_entity_poly.entity_id
_entity_poly.type
_entity_poly.pdbx_seq_one_letter_code
_entity_poly.pdbx_strand_id
1 'polypeptide(L)'
;MDKLIFKVRNLKKVYNNKIVLDVDNLDFQEGKIYAIVGPNGSGKTTLLNILNLLEKADEGQIFFHDQEITNKSNEDILEIRRRMTLVNQDPFLFHSTVYDNIAYGLKIRSIPPKVQKSRIKSALNIVGLSGFKDRRANQLSGGEAQRAVIARALVIEPEVLFLDEPTANIDQKHIDVVERIIKKIRKEIKTAVIFTTHDLSQAYRLADEVISLLDGKIIKQVPENLLRGEIIKGGDGLKWFKTMGNIKFAIVSEKVGLAYISIDPRDIILSYEQFQSSARNSFLGKITKIIEQNHLVKLEIDIGIPLLVIITRESFFKMNLNLGSKIYLTFKASAVKLY
;
A
#
# COMPACT_ATOMS: atom_id res chain seq x y z
N MET A 1 27.30 5.54 6.90
CA MET A 1 26.50 4.54 6.17
C MET A 1 25.23 4.30 6.95
N ASP A 2 24.07 4.42 6.30
CA ASP A 2 22.80 4.14 6.96
C ASP A 2 22.73 2.67 7.34
N LYS A 3 22.43 2.38 8.59
CA LYS A 3 22.44 1.00 9.12
C LYS A 3 21.21 0.25 8.63
N LEU A 4 21.41 -0.95 8.09
CA LEU A 4 20.33 -1.80 7.62
C LEU A 4 19.64 -2.50 8.79
N ILE A 5 18.30 -2.48 8.79
CA ILE A 5 17.50 -3.22 9.77
C ILE A 5 17.06 -4.57 9.22
N PHE A 6 16.72 -4.65 7.92
CA PHE A 6 16.46 -5.90 7.21
C PHE A 6 17.26 -5.99 5.92
N LYS A 7 17.69 -7.21 5.61
CA LYS A 7 18.14 -7.63 4.27
C LYS A 7 17.38 -8.90 3.89
N VAL A 8 16.80 -8.90 2.71
CA VAL A 8 16.08 -10.04 2.12
C VAL A 8 16.81 -10.46 0.85
N ARG A 9 17.06 -11.76 0.69
CA ARG A 9 17.78 -12.32 -0.46
C ARG A 9 17.08 -13.58 -0.96
N ASN A 10 16.74 -13.59 -2.26
CA ASN A 10 16.13 -14.71 -2.99
C ASN A 10 14.91 -15.31 -2.28
N LEU A 11 14.06 -14.45 -1.69
CA LEU A 11 12.92 -14.87 -0.90
C LEU A 11 11.82 -15.42 -1.78
N LYS A 12 11.38 -16.66 -1.51
CA LYS A 12 10.21 -17.23 -2.15
C LYS A 12 9.18 -17.71 -1.15
N LYS A 13 7.92 -17.57 -1.52
CA LYS A 13 6.76 -18.12 -0.82
C LYS A 13 5.81 -18.77 -1.80
N VAL A 14 5.39 -20.00 -1.49
CA VAL A 14 4.50 -20.80 -2.34
C VAL A 14 3.27 -21.22 -1.51
N TYR A 15 2.07 -21.03 -2.06
CA TYR A 15 0.83 -21.61 -1.54
C TYR A 15 0.16 -22.42 -2.63
N ASN A 16 -0.22 -23.65 -2.33
CA ASN A 16 -0.93 -24.54 -3.26
C ASN A 16 -0.27 -24.59 -4.64
N ASN A 17 1.05 -24.79 -4.68
CA ASN A 17 1.89 -24.81 -5.89
C ASN A 17 1.91 -23.50 -6.70
N LYS A 18 1.42 -22.40 -6.12
CA LYS A 18 1.50 -21.06 -6.73
C LYS A 18 2.51 -20.20 -6.00
N ILE A 19 3.46 -19.64 -6.73
CA ILE A 19 4.42 -18.67 -6.19
C ILE A 19 3.63 -17.38 -5.86
N VAL A 20 3.68 -16.96 -4.58
CA VAL A 20 3.03 -15.74 -4.07
C VAL A 20 4.04 -14.63 -3.84
N LEU A 21 5.31 -14.99 -3.54
CA LEU A 21 6.43 -14.07 -3.47
C LEU A 21 7.64 -14.67 -4.17
N ASP A 22 8.36 -13.82 -4.91
CA ASP A 22 9.62 -14.11 -5.59
C ASP A 22 10.45 -12.81 -5.60
N VAL A 23 11.19 -12.57 -4.52
CA VAL A 23 11.87 -11.31 -4.24
C VAL A 23 13.38 -11.55 -4.18
N ASP A 24 14.11 -11.11 -5.21
CA ASP A 24 15.56 -11.31 -5.30
C ASP A 24 16.31 -10.58 -4.20
N ASN A 25 16.08 -9.27 -4.07
CA ASN A 25 16.76 -8.41 -3.12
C ASN A 25 15.81 -7.32 -2.59
N LEU A 26 15.83 -7.10 -1.26
CA LEU A 26 15.09 -6.03 -0.63
C LEU A 26 15.79 -5.65 0.68
N ASP A 27 16.10 -4.37 0.84
CA ASP A 27 16.80 -3.86 2.01
C ASP A 27 16.00 -2.74 2.67
N PHE A 28 15.99 -2.72 4.01
CA PHE A 28 15.35 -1.69 4.81
C PHE A 28 16.37 -1.07 5.77
N GLN A 29 16.34 0.24 5.92
CA GLN A 29 17.23 0.99 6.81
C GLN A 29 16.52 1.37 8.11
N GLU A 30 17.29 1.53 9.19
CA GLU A 30 16.77 2.01 10.47
C GLU A 30 16.16 3.41 10.36
N GLY A 31 15.05 3.64 11.06
CA GLY A 31 14.43 4.97 11.20
C GLY A 31 13.83 5.56 9.94
N LYS A 32 13.73 4.80 8.83
CA LYS A 32 13.04 5.21 7.61
C LYS A 32 11.60 4.71 7.56
N ILE A 33 10.80 5.37 6.73
CA ILE A 33 9.45 4.96 6.38
C ILE A 33 9.47 4.36 4.97
N TYR A 34 8.99 3.12 4.85
CA TYR A 34 8.83 2.39 3.59
C TYR A 34 7.36 2.14 3.31
N ALA A 35 6.95 2.37 2.07
CA ALA A 35 5.64 1.96 1.59
C ALA A 35 5.78 0.80 0.61
N ILE A 36 5.08 -0.31 0.88
CA ILE A 36 4.95 -1.41 -0.06
C ILE A 36 3.61 -1.23 -0.78
N VAL A 37 3.65 -0.96 -2.08
CA VAL A 37 2.48 -0.68 -2.88
C VAL A 37 2.25 -1.79 -3.91
N GLY A 38 1.00 -2.02 -4.27
CA GLY A 38 0.62 -3.01 -5.26
C GLY A 38 -0.86 -3.35 -5.19
N PRO A 39 -1.42 -4.01 -6.20
CA PRO A 39 -2.82 -4.43 -6.22
C PRO A 39 -3.12 -5.46 -5.13
N ASN A 40 -4.42 -5.69 -4.89
CA ASN A 40 -4.85 -6.75 -3.98
C ASN A 40 -4.37 -8.12 -4.49
N GLY A 41 -3.83 -8.94 -3.59
CA GLY A 41 -3.26 -10.25 -3.92
C GLY A 41 -1.83 -10.21 -4.48
N SER A 42 -1.15 -9.06 -4.50
CA SER A 42 0.26 -8.98 -4.96
C SER A 42 1.28 -9.57 -3.99
N GLY A 43 0.87 -9.97 -2.77
CA GLY A 43 1.76 -10.55 -1.76
C GLY A 43 2.20 -9.59 -0.64
N LYS A 44 1.65 -8.36 -0.56
CA LYS A 44 2.04 -7.34 0.46
C LYS A 44 1.93 -7.86 1.89
N THR A 45 0.74 -8.34 2.28
CA THR A 45 0.49 -8.89 3.63
C THR A 45 1.37 -10.11 3.91
N THR A 46 1.59 -10.99 2.91
CA THR A 46 2.47 -12.15 3.04
C THR A 46 3.91 -11.70 3.31
N LEU A 47 4.40 -10.68 2.60
CA LEU A 47 5.74 -10.13 2.84
C LEU A 47 5.85 -9.55 4.25
N LEU A 48 4.86 -8.77 4.73
CA LEU A 48 4.85 -8.26 6.10
C LEU A 48 4.84 -9.40 7.14
N ASN A 49 4.04 -10.44 6.93
CA ASN A 49 3.97 -11.59 7.84
C ASN A 49 5.32 -12.34 7.92
N ILE A 50 6.00 -12.50 6.80
CA ILE A 50 7.31 -13.15 6.76
C ILE A 50 8.36 -12.28 7.45
N LEU A 51 8.41 -10.97 7.17
CA LEU A 51 9.34 -10.04 7.83
C LEU A 51 9.09 -9.94 9.34
N ASN A 52 7.83 -10.03 9.78
CA ASN A 52 7.45 -10.05 11.20
C ASN A 52 7.55 -11.44 11.83
N LEU A 53 8.10 -12.43 11.12
CA LEU A 53 8.31 -13.82 11.56
C LEU A 53 7.01 -14.52 12.03
N LEU A 54 5.85 -14.12 11.50
CA LEU A 54 4.58 -14.80 11.69
C LEU A 54 4.42 -15.96 10.72
N GLU A 55 5.14 -15.92 9.62
CA GLU A 55 5.13 -16.91 8.58
C GLU A 55 6.56 -17.21 8.09
N LYS A 56 6.83 -18.45 7.69
CA LYS A 56 8.13 -18.86 7.15
C LYS A 56 8.15 -18.70 5.62
N ALA A 57 9.26 -18.21 5.10
CA ALA A 57 9.57 -18.32 3.68
C ALA A 57 9.85 -19.81 3.32
N ASP A 58 9.62 -20.18 2.07
CA ASP A 58 9.93 -21.52 1.58
C ASP A 58 11.38 -21.60 1.07
N GLU A 59 11.89 -20.48 0.51
CA GLU A 59 13.29 -20.33 0.09
C GLU A 59 13.82 -18.94 0.44
N GLY A 60 15.14 -18.78 0.41
CA GLY A 60 15.82 -17.50 0.58
C GLY A 60 16.30 -17.23 2.00
N GLN A 61 16.82 -16.03 2.20
CA GLN A 61 17.43 -15.61 3.46
C GLN A 61 16.92 -14.24 3.89
N ILE A 62 16.68 -14.11 5.19
CA ILE A 62 16.30 -12.85 5.84
C ILE A 62 17.31 -12.57 6.94
N PHE A 63 17.83 -11.36 6.96
CA PHE A 63 18.73 -10.87 7.99
C PHE A 63 18.05 -9.72 8.75
N PHE A 64 18.18 -9.73 10.07
CA PHE A 64 17.78 -8.66 10.96
C PHE A 64 19.00 -8.17 11.72
N HIS A 65 19.41 -6.90 11.56
CA HIS A 65 20.69 -6.35 12.05
C HIS A 65 21.89 -7.23 11.70
N ASP A 66 22.05 -7.59 10.44
CA ASP A 66 23.11 -8.45 9.92
C ASP A 66 23.10 -9.90 10.44
N GLN A 67 22.18 -10.27 11.33
CA GLN A 67 22.02 -11.62 11.81
C GLN A 67 20.98 -12.36 10.96
N GLU A 68 21.35 -13.50 10.38
CA GLU A 68 20.39 -14.33 9.65
C GLU A 68 19.32 -14.88 10.61
N ILE A 69 18.04 -14.75 10.22
CA ILE A 69 16.88 -15.13 11.03
C ILE A 69 16.00 -16.20 10.37
N THR A 70 16.36 -16.65 9.17
CA THR A 70 15.50 -17.54 8.34
C THR A 70 15.25 -18.89 9.01
N ASN A 71 16.28 -19.50 9.61
CA ASN A 71 16.24 -20.86 10.16
C ASN A 71 16.55 -20.91 11.66
N LYS A 72 16.15 -19.90 12.41
CA LYS A 72 16.40 -19.84 13.86
C LYS A 72 15.44 -20.72 14.66
N SER A 73 15.87 -21.04 15.90
CA SER A 73 15.04 -21.72 16.89
C SER A 73 13.81 -20.88 17.27
N ASN A 74 12.76 -21.50 17.80
CA ASN A 74 11.58 -20.78 18.23
C ASN A 74 11.87 -19.77 19.35
N GLU A 75 12.85 -20.03 20.20
CA GLU A 75 13.26 -19.12 21.29
C GLU A 75 13.92 -17.86 20.72
N ASP A 76 14.90 -18.02 19.83
CA ASP A 76 15.58 -16.91 19.14
C ASP A 76 14.57 -16.05 18.34
N ILE A 77 13.64 -16.71 17.64
CA ILE A 77 12.57 -16.04 16.89
C ILE A 77 11.70 -15.21 17.84
N LEU A 78 11.37 -15.69 19.04
CA LEU A 78 10.55 -14.96 19.99
C LEU A 78 11.25 -13.66 20.46
N GLU A 79 12.56 -13.72 20.74
CA GLU A 79 13.32 -12.53 21.12
C GLU A 79 13.34 -11.47 20.01
N ILE A 80 13.57 -11.90 18.77
CA ILE A 80 13.57 -11.01 17.62
C ILE A 80 12.16 -10.42 17.40
N ARG A 81 11.11 -11.24 17.45
CA ARG A 81 9.71 -10.78 17.33
C ARG A 81 9.29 -9.77 18.41
N ARG A 82 9.88 -9.82 19.60
CA ARG A 82 9.64 -8.84 20.66
C ARG A 82 10.16 -7.44 20.31
N ARG A 83 11.08 -7.33 19.35
CA ARG A 83 11.66 -6.05 18.87
C ARG A 83 10.86 -5.43 17.72
N MET A 84 9.84 -6.11 17.22
CA MET A 84 8.99 -5.63 16.13
C MET A 84 7.50 -5.84 16.44
N THR A 85 6.64 -5.19 15.71
CA THR A 85 5.19 -5.35 15.88
C THR A 85 4.46 -5.12 14.56
N LEU A 86 3.34 -5.80 14.40
CA LEU A 86 2.44 -5.67 13.25
C LEU A 86 1.06 -5.18 13.70
N VAL A 87 0.56 -4.19 12.99
CA VAL A 87 -0.84 -3.74 13.04
C VAL A 87 -1.52 -4.23 11.77
N ASN A 88 -2.50 -5.11 11.92
CA ASN A 88 -3.29 -5.63 10.80
C ASN A 88 -4.27 -4.57 10.26
N GLN A 89 -4.77 -4.79 9.06
CA GLN A 89 -5.75 -3.93 8.38
C GLN A 89 -7.00 -3.69 9.23
N ASP A 90 -7.56 -4.75 9.83
CA ASP A 90 -8.71 -4.64 10.72
C ASP A 90 -8.26 -4.45 12.18
N PRO A 91 -8.63 -3.34 12.83
CA PRO A 91 -8.21 -3.06 14.19
C PRO A 91 -8.93 -3.98 15.19
N PHE A 92 -8.22 -4.93 15.75
CA PHE A 92 -8.73 -5.78 16.83
C PHE A 92 -8.33 -5.25 18.19
N LEU A 93 -9.33 -5.01 19.05
CA LEU A 93 -9.16 -4.63 20.46
C LEU A 93 -9.91 -5.62 21.35
N PHE A 94 -9.34 -5.91 22.52
CA PHE A 94 -10.00 -6.70 23.56
C PHE A 94 -11.19 -5.95 24.14
N HIS A 95 -12.20 -6.67 24.64
CA HIS A 95 -13.38 -6.13 25.32
C HIS A 95 -13.03 -5.53 26.71
N SER A 96 -12.14 -4.56 26.75
CA SER A 96 -11.61 -3.89 27.94
C SER A 96 -11.44 -2.39 27.69
N THR A 97 -10.83 -1.67 28.63
CA THR A 97 -10.51 -0.26 28.45
C THR A 97 -9.40 -0.05 27.41
N VAL A 98 -9.29 1.15 26.87
CA VAL A 98 -8.18 1.56 26.00
C VAL A 98 -6.85 1.38 26.77
N TYR A 99 -6.81 1.74 28.05
CA TYR A 99 -5.64 1.55 28.90
C TYR A 99 -5.21 0.07 28.95
N ASP A 100 -6.14 -0.86 29.22
CA ASP A 100 -5.81 -2.28 29.33
C ASP A 100 -5.36 -2.89 27.99
N ASN A 101 -5.98 -2.45 26.89
CA ASN A 101 -5.53 -2.85 25.56
C ASN A 101 -4.09 -2.45 25.30
N ILE A 102 -3.70 -1.21 25.63
CA ILE A 102 -2.34 -0.74 25.43
C ILE A 102 -1.38 -1.39 26.43
N ALA A 103 -1.79 -1.56 27.69
CA ALA A 103 -0.97 -2.17 28.73
C ALA A 103 -0.65 -3.65 28.48
N TYR A 104 -1.46 -4.35 27.68
CA TYR A 104 -1.37 -5.81 27.51
C TYR A 104 0.04 -6.27 27.10
N GLY A 105 0.63 -5.66 26.08
CA GLY A 105 1.97 -6.01 25.63
C GLY A 105 3.09 -5.75 26.65
N LEU A 106 2.92 -4.76 27.51
CA LEU A 106 3.84 -4.46 28.60
C LEU A 106 3.69 -5.45 29.77
N LYS A 107 2.44 -5.85 30.09
CA LYS A 107 2.15 -6.85 31.14
C LYS A 107 2.79 -8.19 30.80
N ILE A 108 2.64 -8.69 29.56
CA ILE A 108 3.26 -9.94 29.10
C ILE A 108 4.79 -9.89 29.16
N ARG A 109 5.39 -8.71 28.98
CA ARG A 109 6.84 -8.51 29.06
C ARG A 109 7.33 -8.23 30.49
N SER A 110 6.46 -8.35 31.48
CA SER A 110 6.76 -8.10 32.90
C SER A 110 7.38 -6.71 33.15
N ILE A 111 7.01 -5.71 32.38
CA ILE A 111 7.49 -4.34 32.55
C ILE A 111 6.95 -3.77 33.87
N PRO A 112 7.76 -3.09 34.69
CA PRO A 112 7.31 -2.54 35.98
C PRO A 112 6.15 -1.53 35.84
N PRO A 113 5.15 -1.50 36.75
CA PRO A 113 3.94 -0.68 36.64
C PRO A 113 4.21 0.82 36.46
N LYS A 114 5.24 1.36 37.11
CA LYS A 114 5.66 2.76 36.97
C LYS A 114 6.08 3.09 35.53
N VAL A 115 6.82 2.19 34.88
CA VAL A 115 7.26 2.33 33.50
C VAL A 115 6.07 2.15 32.55
N GLN A 116 5.20 1.17 32.83
CA GLN A 116 3.97 0.98 32.03
C GLN A 116 3.15 2.28 31.98
N LYS A 117 2.89 2.92 33.11
CA LYS A 117 2.11 4.16 33.19
C LYS A 117 2.70 5.29 32.33
N SER A 118 4.02 5.45 32.38
CA SER A 118 4.75 6.45 31.57
C SER A 118 4.65 6.16 30.07
N ARG A 119 4.94 4.92 29.65
CA ARG A 119 4.90 4.51 28.25
C ARG A 119 3.48 4.59 27.65
N ILE A 120 2.46 4.16 28.41
CA ILE A 120 1.05 4.26 27.98
C ILE A 120 0.65 5.72 27.78
N LYS A 121 1.02 6.61 28.72
CA LYS A 121 0.76 8.04 28.59
C LYS A 121 1.40 8.62 27.33
N SER A 122 2.66 8.27 27.06
CA SER A 122 3.37 8.70 25.85
C SER A 122 2.69 8.18 24.58
N ALA A 123 2.38 6.88 24.51
CA ALA A 123 1.72 6.27 23.35
C ALA A 123 0.36 6.92 23.06
N LEU A 124 -0.47 7.13 24.09
CA LEU A 124 -1.76 7.82 23.96
C LEU A 124 -1.60 9.26 23.46
N ASN A 125 -0.57 9.98 23.89
CA ASN A 125 -0.28 11.33 23.42
C ASN A 125 0.14 11.35 21.95
N ILE A 126 0.95 10.39 21.53
CA ILE A 126 1.39 10.28 20.12
C ILE A 126 0.21 10.12 19.18
N VAL A 127 -0.75 9.26 19.54
CA VAL A 127 -1.92 8.96 18.71
C VAL A 127 -3.12 9.91 18.95
N GLY A 128 -2.98 10.90 19.83
CA GLY A 128 -4.03 11.88 20.13
C GLY A 128 -5.25 11.29 20.86
N LEU A 129 -5.01 10.33 21.77
CA LEU A 129 -6.05 9.68 22.58
C LEU A 129 -5.85 9.87 24.10
N SER A 130 -5.18 10.95 24.54
CA SER A 130 -4.83 11.17 25.96
C SER A 130 -6.04 11.14 26.92
N GLY A 131 -7.23 11.57 26.47
CA GLY A 131 -8.46 11.55 27.27
C GLY A 131 -9.25 10.24 27.22
N PHE A 132 -8.76 9.21 26.50
CA PHE A 132 -9.53 8.01 26.19
C PHE A 132 -9.16 6.79 27.03
N LYS A 133 -8.22 6.92 27.96
CA LYS A 133 -7.65 5.78 28.70
C LYS A 133 -8.70 4.88 29.36
N ASP A 134 -9.77 5.46 29.92
CA ASP A 134 -10.81 4.76 30.68
C ASP A 134 -12.02 4.35 29.81
N ARG A 135 -12.07 4.78 28.52
CA ARG A 135 -13.12 4.37 27.59
C ARG A 135 -13.00 2.88 27.25
N ARG A 136 -14.13 2.22 27.08
CA ARG A 136 -14.17 0.84 26.58
C ARG A 136 -13.92 0.82 25.08
N ALA A 137 -13.22 -0.23 24.60
CA ALA A 137 -12.86 -0.38 23.19
C ALA A 137 -14.07 -0.39 22.25
N ASN A 138 -15.20 -0.94 22.66
CA ASN A 138 -16.45 -0.98 21.89
C ASN A 138 -17.17 0.39 21.78
N GLN A 139 -16.67 1.42 22.44
CA GLN A 139 -17.19 2.81 22.37
C GLN A 139 -16.36 3.68 21.42
N LEU A 140 -15.33 3.10 20.78
CA LEU A 140 -14.47 3.81 19.86
C LEU A 140 -15.06 3.78 18.43
N SER A 141 -14.93 4.89 17.72
CA SER A 141 -15.11 4.92 16.27
C SER A 141 -14.02 4.11 15.56
N GLY A 142 -14.22 3.73 14.29
CA GLY A 142 -13.20 2.98 13.52
C GLY A 142 -11.83 3.67 13.51
N GLY A 143 -11.79 4.98 13.29
CA GLY A 143 -10.54 5.74 13.31
C GLY A 143 -9.92 5.87 14.71
N GLU A 144 -10.73 5.91 15.78
CA GLU A 144 -10.23 5.87 17.17
C GLU A 144 -9.69 4.49 17.53
N ALA A 145 -10.38 3.40 17.09
CA ALA A 145 -9.91 2.03 17.28
C ALA A 145 -8.57 1.80 16.56
N GLN A 146 -8.42 2.26 15.32
CA GLN A 146 -7.17 2.18 14.57
C GLN A 146 -6.03 2.90 15.33
N ARG A 147 -6.26 4.10 15.84
CA ARG A 147 -5.27 4.83 16.64
C ARG A 147 -4.93 4.11 17.95
N ALA A 148 -5.91 3.49 18.60
CA ALA A 148 -5.68 2.72 19.83
C ALA A 148 -4.83 1.47 19.57
N VAL A 149 -5.04 0.76 18.44
CA VAL A 149 -4.18 -0.37 18.03
C VAL A 149 -2.76 0.09 17.72
N ILE A 150 -2.60 1.23 17.03
CA ILE A 150 -1.27 1.82 16.81
C ILE A 150 -0.60 2.17 18.15
N ALA A 151 -1.32 2.76 19.12
CA ALA A 151 -0.79 3.03 20.45
C ALA A 151 -0.35 1.75 21.19
N ARG A 152 -1.14 0.67 21.08
CA ARG A 152 -0.79 -0.67 21.62
C ARG A 152 0.47 -1.24 20.96
N ALA A 153 0.69 -0.95 19.69
CA ALA A 153 1.90 -1.35 18.99
C ALA A 153 3.12 -0.52 19.41
N LEU A 154 2.95 0.79 19.63
CA LEU A 154 4.04 1.70 19.97
C LEU A 154 4.51 1.60 21.42
N VAL A 155 3.63 1.22 22.36
CA VAL A 155 3.93 1.22 23.79
C VAL A 155 5.09 0.29 24.16
N ILE A 156 5.36 -0.71 23.34
CA ILE A 156 6.48 -1.66 23.52
C ILE A 156 7.80 -1.14 22.96
N GLU A 157 7.80 0.06 22.38
CA GLU A 157 8.96 0.71 21.75
C GLU A 157 9.65 -0.18 20.72
N PRO A 158 8.92 -0.61 19.67
CA PRO A 158 9.48 -1.53 18.68
C PRO A 158 10.53 -0.85 17.81
N GLU A 159 11.53 -1.60 17.35
CA GLU A 159 12.52 -1.13 16.37
C GLU A 159 11.90 -1.04 14.96
N VAL A 160 10.94 -1.95 14.66
CA VAL A 160 10.19 -1.95 13.41
C VAL A 160 8.69 -2.02 13.70
N LEU A 161 7.95 -1.10 13.10
CA LEU A 161 6.50 -1.08 13.08
C LEU A 161 5.99 -1.42 11.68
N PHE A 162 5.34 -2.57 11.56
CA PHE A 162 4.63 -2.95 10.35
C PHE A 162 3.17 -2.50 10.44
N LEU A 163 2.64 -1.91 9.38
CA LEU A 163 1.25 -1.47 9.28
C LEU A 163 0.64 -2.03 7.98
N ASP A 164 -0.29 -2.95 8.10
CA ASP A 164 -0.98 -3.48 6.92
C ASP A 164 -2.21 -2.64 6.62
N GLU A 165 -2.19 -1.92 5.51
CA GLU A 165 -3.23 -0.98 5.04
C GLU A 165 -3.82 -0.10 6.17
N PRO A 166 -3.02 0.70 6.89
CA PRO A 166 -3.42 1.36 8.15
C PRO A 166 -4.54 2.40 8.00
N THR A 167 -4.91 2.75 6.79
CA THR A 167 -5.95 3.74 6.46
C THR A 167 -7.13 3.15 5.70
N ALA A 168 -7.15 1.83 5.49
CA ALA A 168 -8.30 1.17 4.91
C ALA A 168 -9.51 1.27 5.85
N ASN A 169 -10.70 1.38 5.27
CA ASN A 169 -11.97 1.40 6.01
C ASN A 169 -12.17 2.55 7.01
N ILE A 170 -11.39 3.63 6.92
CA ILE A 170 -11.57 4.85 7.73
C ILE A 170 -11.87 6.06 6.85
N ASP A 171 -12.58 7.03 7.38
CA ASP A 171 -12.94 8.25 6.67
C ASP A 171 -11.74 9.20 6.46
N GLN A 172 -11.86 10.12 5.50
CA GLN A 172 -10.78 11.03 5.09
C GLN A 172 -10.20 11.85 6.26
N LYS A 173 -11.01 12.28 7.23
CA LYS A 173 -10.53 13.05 8.39
C LYS A 173 -9.60 12.22 9.28
N HIS A 174 -9.89 10.93 9.42
CA HIS A 174 -9.08 10.02 10.20
C HIS A 174 -7.83 9.54 9.44
N ILE A 175 -7.87 9.46 8.12
CA ILE A 175 -6.68 9.20 7.28
C ILE A 175 -5.60 10.23 7.58
N ASP A 176 -5.90 11.53 7.52
CA ASP A 176 -4.93 12.61 7.79
C ASP A 176 -4.33 12.52 9.20
N VAL A 177 -5.12 12.04 10.17
CA VAL A 177 -4.62 11.84 11.55
C VAL A 177 -3.64 10.68 11.61
N VAL A 178 -3.95 9.53 10.99
CA VAL A 178 -3.04 8.37 10.94
C VAL A 178 -1.75 8.71 10.21
N GLU A 179 -1.83 9.42 9.09
CA GLU A 179 -0.65 9.89 8.35
C GLU A 179 0.26 10.78 9.20
N ARG A 180 -0.32 11.71 9.97
CA ARG A 180 0.46 12.55 10.92
C ARG A 180 1.11 11.71 12.02
N ILE A 181 0.42 10.67 12.51
CA ILE A 181 0.98 9.75 13.51
C ILE A 181 2.19 9.02 12.93
N ILE A 182 2.12 8.47 11.71
CA ILE A 182 3.23 7.78 11.06
C ILE A 182 4.46 8.70 10.95
N LYS A 183 4.27 9.95 10.51
CA LYS A 183 5.34 10.95 10.44
C LYS A 183 5.92 11.28 11.82
N LYS A 184 5.07 11.36 12.85
CA LYS A 184 5.48 11.64 14.24
C LYS A 184 6.29 10.50 14.84
N ILE A 185 5.92 9.25 14.58
CA ILE A 185 6.66 8.05 15.01
C ILE A 185 8.10 8.11 14.53
N ARG A 186 8.33 8.36 13.23
CA ARG A 186 9.68 8.51 12.67
C ARG A 186 10.49 9.58 13.39
N LYS A 187 9.89 10.77 13.58
CA LYS A 187 10.59 11.93 14.13
C LYS A 187 10.97 11.76 15.61
N GLU A 188 10.06 11.17 16.42
CA GLU A 188 10.19 11.14 17.88
C GLU A 188 10.77 9.83 18.42
N ILE A 189 10.52 8.69 17.75
CA ILE A 189 10.85 7.36 18.28
C ILE A 189 11.99 6.67 17.51
N LYS A 190 12.30 7.14 16.28
CA LYS A 190 13.30 6.53 15.37
C LYS A 190 12.99 5.08 15.00
N THR A 191 11.76 4.62 15.16
CA THR A 191 11.29 3.31 14.72
C THR A 191 11.23 3.29 13.20
N ALA A 192 11.74 2.23 12.57
CA ALA A 192 11.50 2.01 11.15
C ALA A 192 10.03 1.66 10.93
N VAL A 193 9.38 2.28 9.97
CA VAL A 193 7.97 2.00 9.65
C VAL A 193 7.89 1.39 8.27
N ILE A 194 7.26 0.23 8.16
CA ILE A 194 7.00 -0.45 6.90
C ILE A 194 5.49 -0.60 6.78
N PHE A 195 4.86 0.09 5.84
CA PHE A 195 3.42 0.00 5.68
C PHE A 195 3.03 -0.42 4.27
N THR A 196 1.89 -1.10 4.16
CA THR A 196 1.29 -1.43 2.87
C THR A 196 0.18 -0.44 2.54
N THR A 197 -0.01 -0.17 1.27
CA THR A 197 -1.15 0.58 0.76
C THR A 197 -1.37 0.29 -0.73
N HIS A 198 -2.60 0.47 -1.20
CA HIS A 198 -2.90 0.52 -2.63
C HIS A 198 -2.98 1.96 -3.16
N ASP A 199 -2.93 2.97 -2.28
CA ASP A 199 -2.91 4.40 -2.65
C ASP A 199 -1.47 4.89 -2.86
N LEU A 200 -1.08 5.02 -4.13
CA LEU A 200 0.23 5.56 -4.52
C LEU A 200 0.45 6.99 -4.01
N SER A 201 -0.60 7.82 -3.97
CA SER A 201 -0.48 9.19 -3.50
C SER A 201 -0.15 9.22 -2.01
N GLN A 202 -0.73 8.34 -1.22
CA GLN A 202 -0.40 8.17 0.19
C GLN A 202 1.05 7.68 0.36
N ALA A 203 1.46 6.68 -0.41
CA ALA A 203 2.82 6.14 -0.36
C ALA A 203 3.86 7.25 -0.58
N TYR A 204 3.73 8.03 -1.65
CA TYR A 204 4.67 9.12 -1.97
C TYR A 204 4.62 10.30 -0.99
N ARG A 205 3.49 10.53 -0.29
CA ARG A 205 3.41 11.59 0.75
C ARG A 205 4.08 11.19 2.05
N LEU A 206 4.14 9.90 2.38
CA LEU A 206 4.57 9.42 3.70
C LEU A 206 5.93 8.77 3.69
N ALA A 207 6.25 7.98 2.67
CA ALA A 207 7.43 7.14 2.66
C ALA A 207 8.68 7.87 2.16
N ASP A 208 9.82 7.47 2.71
CA ASP A 208 11.12 7.83 2.18
C ASP A 208 11.44 7.03 0.92
N GLU A 209 10.92 5.79 0.87
CA GLU A 209 11.11 4.88 -0.25
C GLU A 209 9.83 4.08 -0.51
N VAL A 210 9.45 3.97 -1.78
CA VAL A 210 8.27 3.24 -2.24
C VAL A 210 8.71 1.98 -2.98
N ILE A 211 8.29 0.83 -2.45
CA ILE A 211 8.57 -0.51 -2.99
C ILE A 211 7.31 -0.99 -3.70
N SER A 212 7.44 -1.28 -4.98
CA SER A 212 6.32 -1.70 -5.82
C SER A 212 6.30 -3.22 -5.95
N LEU A 213 5.21 -3.86 -5.53
CA LEU A 213 5.04 -5.32 -5.56
C LEU A 213 3.90 -5.70 -6.53
N LEU A 214 4.21 -6.52 -7.52
CA LEU A 214 3.26 -7.05 -8.49
C LEU A 214 3.48 -8.55 -8.69
N ASP A 215 2.42 -9.35 -8.51
CA ASP A 215 2.48 -10.82 -8.60
C ASP A 215 3.68 -11.44 -7.85
N GLY A 216 3.92 -10.95 -6.65
CA GLY A 216 4.99 -11.43 -5.78
C GLY A 216 6.39 -10.91 -6.11
N LYS A 217 6.56 -10.09 -7.15
CA LYS A 217 7.86 -9.55 -7.58
C LYS A 217 7.97 -8.07 -7.30
N ILE A 218 9.19 -7.65 -6.93
CA ILE A 218 9.49 -6.22 -6.83
C ILE A 218 9.69 -5.67 -8.25
N ILE A 219 8.97 -4.60 -8.55
CA ILE A 219 9.11 -3.86 -9.81
C ILE A 219 9.58 -2.43 -9.52
N LYS A 220 10.24 -1.80 -10.49
CA LYS A 220 10.82 -0.45 -10.31
C LYS A 220 9.77 0.60 -9.96
N GLN A 221 8.56 0.47 -10.48
CA GLN A 221 7.45 1.40 -10.21
C GLN A 221 6.12 0.71 -10.54
N VAL A 222 5.10 0.87 -9.66
CA VAL A 222 3.73 0.47 -10.03
C VAL A 222 3.27 1.37 -11.15
N PRO A 223 2.88 0.81 -12.29
CA PRO A 223 2.31 1.61 -13.36
C PRO A 223 1.00 2.27 -12.91
N GLU A 224 0.81 3.52 -13.26
CA GLU A 224 -0.51 4.15 -13.19
C GLU A 224 -1.45 3.44 -14.18
N ASN A 225 -2.76 3.48 -13.94
CA ASN A 225 -3.77 2.72 -14.71
C ASN A 225 -3.47 1.21 -14.83
N LEU A 226 -3.00 0.60 -13.73
CA LEU A 226 -2.80 -0.84 -13.68
C LEU A 226 -4.16 -1.55 -13.54
N LEU A 227 -4.51 -2.37 -14.53
CA LEU A 227 -5.78 -3.10 -14.60
C LEU A 227 -5.56 -4.60 -14.62
N ARG A 228 -6.37 -5.34 -13.87
CA ARG A 228 -6.41 -6.81 -13.89
C ARG A 228 -7.57 -7.28 -14.76
N GLY A 229 -7.33 -8.29 -15.59
CA GLY A 229 -8.35 -8.85 -16.47
C GLY A 229 -7.86 -10.09 -17.22
N GLU A 230 -8.58 -10.44 -18.27
CA GLU A 230 -8.29 -11.60 -19.09
C GLU A 230 -8.04 -11.18 -20.55
N ILE A 231 -6.98 -11.72 -21.14
CA ILE A 231 -6.69 -11.57 -22.56
C ILE A 231 -7.42 -12.66 -23.30
N ILE A 232 -8.35 -12.25 -24.17
CA ILE A 232 -9.15 -13.13 -25.02
C ILE A 232 -8.76 -12.94 -26.51
N LYS A 233 -9.04 -13.95 -27.31
CA LYS A 233 -8.79 -13.87 -28.76
C LYS A 233 -9.61 -12.74 -29.38
N GLY A 234 -8.97 -11.95 -30.22
CA GLY A 234 -9.58 -10.92 -31.06
C GLY A 234 -9.49 -11.28 -32.55
N GLY A 235 -9.99 -10.38 -33.41
CA GLY A 235 -9.79 -10.44 -34.87
C GLY A 235 -8.64 -9.52 -35.30
N ASP A 236 -8.21 -9.65 -36.58
CA ASP A 236 -7.27 -8.73 -37.27
C ASP A 236 -5.92 -8.50 -36.57
N GLY A 237 -5.34 -9.58 -36.00
CA GLY A 237 -4.01 -9.50 -35.36
C GLY A 237 -3.97 -8.78 -34.00
N LEU A 238 -5.12 -8.30 -33.51
CA LEU A 238 -5.27 -7.71 -32.16
C LEU A 238 -5.95 -8.71 -31.23
N LYS A 239 -5.69 -8.57 -29.93
CA LYS A 239 -6.42 -9.25 -28.86
C LYS A 239 -7.20 -8.25 -28.04
N TRP A 240 -8.16 -8.75 -27.28
CA TRP A 240 -8.94 -7.96 -26.36
C TRP A 240 -8.54 -8.28 -24.93
N PHE A 241 -8.23 -7.27 -24.17
CA PHE A 241 -8.14 -7.39 -22.72
C PHE A 241 -9.48 -7.00 -22.10
N LYS A 242 -10.11 -7.94 -21.41
CA LYS A 242 -11.42 -7.77 -20.78
C LYS A 242 -11.21 -7.60 -19.28
N THR A 243 -11.63 -6.44 -18.74
CA THR A 243 -11.62 -6.20 -17.30
C THR A 243 -12.72 -6.99 -16.59
N MET A 244 -12.67 -7.10 -15.27
CA MET A 244 -13.75 -7.68 -14.47
C MET A 244 -15.09 -6.94 -14.64
N GLY A 245 -15.07 -5.64 -14.95
CA GLY A 245 -16.23 -4.81 -15.27
C GLY A 245 -16.69 -4.90 -16.74
N ASN A 246 -16.26 -5.91 -17.50
CA ASN A 246 -16.60 -6.13 -18.92
C ASN A 246 -16.10 -5.06 -19.91
N ILE A 247 -15.27 -4.12 -19.53
CA ILE A 247 -14.66 -3.16 -20.44
C ILE A 247 -13.57 -3.88 -21.25
N LYS A 248 -13.55 -3.65 -22.56
CA LYS A 248 -12.60 -4.30 -23.48
C LYS A 248 -11.62 -3.28 -24.03
N PHE A 249 -10.33 -3.55 -23.88
CA PHE A 249 -9.23 -2.78 -24.47
C PHE A 249 -8.60 -3.60 -25.62
N ALA A 250 -8.44 -2.97 -26.76
CA ALA A 250 -7.62 -3.53 -27.84
C ALA A 250 -6.15 -3.47 -27.45
N ILE A 251 -5.47 -4.59 -27.52
CA ILE A 251 -4.05 -4.73 -27.14
C ILE A 251 -3.26 -5.49 -28.19
N VAL A 252 -1.94 -5.27 -28.19
CA VAL A 252 -0.98 -6.06 -28.97
C VAL A 252 -0.35 -7.08 -28.02
N SER A 253 -0.65 -8.37 -28.21
CA SER A 253 -0.13 -9.44 -27.34
C SER A 253 -0.17 -10.79 -28.04
N GLU A 254 0.79 -11.65 -27.74
CA GLU A 254 0.75 -13.07 -28.09
C GLU A 254 0.12 -13.94 -26.98
N LYS A 255 0.11 -13.46 -25.74
CA LYS A 255 -0.42 -14.14 -24.55
C LYS A 255 -1.94 -14.19 -24.55
N VAL A 256 -2.52 -15.17 -23.86
CA VAL A 256 -3.95 -15.32 -23.53
C VAL A 256 -4.07 -15.68 -22.05
N GLY A 257 -5.25 -15.42 -21.45
CA GLY A 257 -5.54 -15.73 -20.05
C GLY A 257 -5.40 -14.53 -19.14
N LEU A 258 -5.34 -14.78 -17.83
CA LEU A 258 -5.24 -13.73 -16.81
C LEU A 258 -3.94 -12.94 -16.93
N ALA A 259 -4.04 -11.62 -16.88
CA ALA A 259 -2.90 -10.71 -16.98
C ALA A 259 -3.19 -9.38 -16.28
N TYR A 260 -2.12 -8.60 -16.10
CA TYR A 260 -2.23 -7.18 -15.81
C TYR A 260 -1.83 -6.38 -17.05
N ILE A 261 -2.53 -5.28 -17.27
CA ILE A 261 -2.15 -4.26 -18.25
C ILE A 261 -1.97 -2.92 -17.56
N SER A 262 -1.16 -2.05 -18.14
CA SER A 262 -1.13 -0.65 -17.76
C SER A 262 -1.18 0.25 -18.97
N ILE A 263 -1.67 1.47 -18.75
CA ILE A 263 -1.72 2.54 -19.73
C ILE A 263 -1.06 3.75 -19.11
N ASP A 264 0.01 4.26 -19.72
CA ASP A 264 0.61 5.51 -19.20
C ASP A 264 -0.44 6.64 -19.32
N PRO A 265 -0.73 7.37 -18.25
CA PRO A 265 -1.69 8.49 -18.29
C PRO A 265 -1.38 9.56 -19.34
N ARG A 266 -0.12 9.68 -19.76
CA ARG A 266 0.33 10.64 -20.79
C ARG A 266 0.07 10.17 -22.21
N ASP A 267 -0.14 8.86 -22.41
CA ASP A 267 -0.44 8.26 -23.69
C ASP A 267 -1.94 8.34 -24.05
N ILE A 268 -2.77 8.85 -23.12
CA ILE A 268 -4.20 9.02 -23.32
C ILE A 268 -4.51 10.43 -23.83
N ILE A 269 -5.09 10.50 -25.00
CA ILE A 269 -5.51 11.75 -25.65
C ILE A 269 -6.96 12.04 -25.29
N LEU A 270 -7.27 13.28 -24.91
CA LEU A 270 -8.63 13.75 -24.63
C LEU A 270 -9.19 14.51 -25.82
N SER A 271 -10.49 14.30 -26.13
CA SER A 271 -11.21 15.03 -27.17
C SER A 271 -12.69 15.10 -26.84
N TYR A 272 -13.36 16.17 -27.31
CA TYR A 272 -14.82 16.31 -27.14
C TYR A 272 -15.62 15.40 -28.05
N GLU A 273 -15.06 15.04 -29.19
CA GLU A 273 -15.67 14.18 -30.19
C GLU A 273 -14.77 12.99 -30.48
N GLN A 274 -15.38 11.88 -30.86
CA GLN A 274 -14.65 10.74 -31.36
C GLN A 274 -14.07 11.06 -32.75
N PHE A 275 -12.75 10.88 -32.90
CA PHE A 275 -12.09 11.17 -34.17
C PHE A 275 -11.48 9.90 -34.76
N GLN A 276 -11.41 9.85 -36.09
CA GLN A 276 -10.76 8.76 -36.81
C GLN A 276 -9.25 8.84 -36.66
N SER A 277 -8.63 7.77 -36.17
CA SER A 277 -7.19 7.68 -35.97
C SER A 277 -6.72 6.23 -36.00
N SER A 278 -5.41 6.02 -35.90
CA SER A 278 -4.81 4.67 -35.69
C SER A 278 -5.03 4.11 -34.29
N ALA A 279 -5.60 4.88 -33.38
CA ALA A 279 -5.94 4.41 -32.05
C ALA A 279 -7.17 3.49 -32.10
N ARG A 280 -7.08 2.34 -31.44
CA ARG A 280 -8.15 1.32 -31.41
C ARG A 280 -8.99 1.39 -30.12
N ASN A 281 -8.53 2.14 -29.14
CA ASN A 281 -9.22 2.34 -27.87
C ASN A 281 -9.79 3.76 -27.84
N SER A 282 -11.11 3.89 -27.73
CA SER A 282 -11.79 5.17 -27.57
C SER A 282 -13.02 4.98 -26.72
N PHE A 283 -13.10 5.69 -25.59
CA PHE A 283 -14.12 5.54 -24.57
C PHE A 283 -14.66 6.91 -24.19
N LEU A 284 -15.97 7.05 -24.09
CA LEU A 284 -16.60 8.22 -23.50
C LEU A 284 -16.58 8.06 -21.98
N GLY A 285 -15.96 9.01 -21.26
CA GLY A 285 -15.88 9.01 -19.81
C GLY A 285 -16.38 10.32 -19.20
N LYS A 286 -16.51 10.31 -17.87
CA LYS A 286 -16.90 11.47 -17.06
C LYS A 286 -15.78 11.83 -16.09
N ILE A 287 -15.36 13.10 -16.06
CA ILE A 287 -14.34 13.58 -15.11
C ILE A 287 -14.92 13.52 -13.69
N THR A 288 -14.26 12.73 -12.82
CA THR A 288 -14.67 12.52 -11.42
C THR A 288 -13.75 13.23 -10.43
N LYS A 289 -12.49 13.53 -10.84
CA LYS A 289 -11.53 14.21 -9.98
C LYS A 289 -10.54 15.03 -10.80
N ILE A 290 -10.14 16.17 -10.26
CA ILE A 290 -9.15 17.08 -10.86
C ILE A 290 -8.10 17.39 -9.79
N ILE A 291 -6.83 17.18 -10.11
CA ILE A 291 -5.69 17.48 -9.22
C ILE A 291 -4.68 18.28 -10.03
N GLU A 292 -4.46 19.54 -9.65
CA GLU A 292 -3.42 20.36 -10.23
C GLU A 292 -2.08 20.11 -9.53
N GLN A 293 -1.03 19.86 -10.31
CA GLN A 293 0.35 19.69 -9.84
C GLN A 293 1.31 20.43 -10.75
N ASN A 294 1.83 21.57 -10.28
CA ASN A 294 2.77 22.41 -11.04
C ASN A 294 2.21 22.79 -12.43
N HIS A 295 2.84 22.32 -13.52
CA HIS A 295 2.43 22.60 -14.90
C HIS A 295 1.54 21.52 -15.52
N LEU A 296 1.15 20.51 -14.73
CA LEU A 296 0.34 19.38 -15.17
C LEU A 296 -0.97 19.31 -14.38
N VAL A 297 -2.00 18.75 -15.01
CA VAL A 297 -3.27 18.44 -14.38
C VAL A 297 -3.52 16.95 -14.52
N LYS A 298 -3.76 16.29 -13.39
CA LYS A 298 -4.18 14.89 -13.32
C LYS A 298 -5.69 14.85 -13.24
N LEU A 299 -6.29 14.13 -14.17
CA LEU A 299 -7.73 13.93 -14.26
C LEU A 299 -8.04 12.47 -13.98
N GLU A 300 -8.94 12.18 -13.07
CA GLU A 300 -9.54 10.88 -12.96
C GLU A 300 -10.84 10.88 -13.77
N ILE A 301 -10.95 9.95 -14.72
CA ILE A 301 -12.05 9.88 -15.65
C ILE A 301 -12.67 8.48 -15.58
N ASP A 302 -13.94 8.42 -15.27
CA ASP A 302 -14.70 7.18 -15.18
C ASP A 302 -15.28 6.80 -16.53
N ILE A 303 -14.81 5.66 -17.07
CA ILE A 303 -15.34 4.99 -18.28
C ILE A 303 -16.12 3.71 -17.96
N GLY A 304 -16.59 3.56 -16.71
CA GLY A 304 -17.06 2.33 -16.07
C GLY A 304 -15.98 1.68 -15.18
N ILE A 305 -14.75 2.18 -15.28
CA ILE A 305 -13.62 2.04 -14.35
C ILE A 305 -12.88 3.38 -14.36
N PRO A 306 -12.28 3.78 -13.23
CA PRO A 306 -11.50 5.01 -13.18
C PRO A 306 -10.18 4.85 -13.95
N LEU A 307 -9.88 5.79 -14.83
CA LEU A 307 -8.58 5.95 -15.47
C LEU A 307 -8.00 7.31 -15.16
N LEU A 308 -6.71 7.33 -14.83
CA LEU A 308 -5.95 8.55 -14.65
C LEU A 308 -5.42 9.04 -15.99
N VAL A 309 -5.58 10.33 -16.26
CA VAL A 309 -5.07 11.01 -17.45
C VAL A 309 -4.25 12.23 -17.01
N ILE A 310 -3.12 12.46 -17.64
CA ILE A 310 -2.26 13.61 -17.35
C ILE A 310 -2.17 14.49 -18.59
N ILE A 311 -2.56 15.75 -18.42
CA ILE A 311 -2.45 16.77 -19.46
C ILE A 311 -1.72 18.01 -18.96
N THR A 312 -1.32 18.89 -19.87
CA THR A 312 -0.75 20.19 -19.50
C THR A 312 -1.81 21.10 -18.93
N ARG A 313 -1.42 22.01 -18.05
CA ARG A 313 -2.31 23.04 -17.53
C ARG A 313 -2.93 23.91 -18.65
N GLU A 314 -2.15 24.21 -19.67
CA GLU A 314 -2.60 24.93 -20.85
C GLU A 314 -3.75 24.18 -21.57
N SER A 315 -3.58 22.88 -21.84
CA SER A 315 -4.60 22.04 -22.46
C SER A 315 -5.88 21.98 -21.61
N PHE A 316 -5.71 21.88 -20.29
CA PHE A 316 -6.84 21.84 -19.35
C PHE A 316 -7.74 23.12 -19.48
N PHE A 317 -7.13 24.29 -19.46
CA PHE A 317 -7.88 25.55 -19.60
C PHE A 317 -8.41 25.75 -21.01
N LYS A 318 -7.61 25.47 -22.07
CA LYS A 318 -8.05 25.59 -23.46
C LYS A 318 -9.25 24.71 -23.77
N MET A 319 -9.31 23.52 -23.17
CA MET A 319 -10.43 22.60 -23.29
C MET A 319 -11.57 22.90 -22.28
N ASN A 320 -11.47 23.93 -21.44
CA ASN A 320 -12.48 24.30 -20.45
C ASN A 320 -13.06 23.11 -19.68
N LEU A 321 -12.18 22.21 -19.18
CA LEU A 321 -12.58 20.98 -18.51
C LEU A 321 -13.02 21.25 -17.07
N ASN A 322 -14.10 20.58 -16.64
CA ASN A 322 -14.67 20.71 -15.30
C ASN A 322 -15.05 19.35 -14.74
N LEU A 323 -15.26 19.29 -13.43
CA LEU A 323 -15.86 18.11 -12.79
C LEU A 323 -17.21 17.80 -13.44
N GLY A 324 -17.41 16.52 -13.81
CA GLY A 324 -18.63 16.08 -14.47
C GLY A 324 -18.63 16.22 -15.99
N SER A 325 -17.65 16.88 -16.61
CA SER A 325 -17.52 16.97 -18.06
C SER A 325 -17.40 15.58 -18.68
N LYS A 326 -18.13 15.36 -19.79
CA LYS A 326 -18.00 14.16 -20.60
C LYS A 326 -16.91 14.38 -21.65
N ILE A 327 -16.00 13.44 -21.80
CA ILE A 327 -14.85 13.54 -22.67
C ILE A 327 -14.48 12.16 -23.22
N TYR A 328 -13.98 12.11 -24.47
CA TYR A 328 -13.42 10.89 -25.03
C TYR A 328 -11.96 10.71 -24.60
N LEU A 329 -11.63 9.49 -24.19
CA LEU A 329 -10.27 9.01 -23.91
C LEU A 329 -9.85 8.12 -25.06
N THR A 330 -8.81 8.51 -25.78
CA THR A 330 -8.33 7.76 -26.95
C THR A 330 -6.87 7.41 -26.81
N PHE A 331 -6.51 6.14 -27.04
CA PHE A 331 -5.13 5.66 -26.98
C PHE A 331 -4.88 4.46 -27.88
N LYS A 332 -3.63 4.27 -28.30
CA LYS A 332 -3.24 3.17 -29.20
C LYS A 332 -3.23 1.82 -28.48
N ALA A 333 -3.51 0.73 -29.19
CA ALA A 333 -3.35 -0.63 -28.66
C ALA A 333 -1.88 -0.93 -28.27
N SER A 334 -0.91 -0.30 -28.92
CA SER A 334 0.53 -0.40 -28.60
C SER A 334 0.95 0.39 -27.37
N ALA A 335 0.13 1.33 -26.86
CA ALA A 335 0.37 2.04 -25.62
C ALA A 335 0.04 1.19 -24.37
N VAL A 336 -0.65 0.06 -24.57
CA VAL A 336 -1.02 -0.86 -23.49
C VAL A 336 0.16 -1.79 -23.22
N LYS A 337 0.75 -1.67 -22.02
CA LYS A 337 1.84 -2.53 -21.55
C LYS A 337 1.29 -3.74 -20.81
N LEU A 338 1.91 -4.91 -21.00
CA LEU A 338 1.55 -6.18 -20.36
C LEU A 338 2.53 -6.52 -19.23
N TYR A 339 1.98 -7.15 -18.17
CA TYR A 339 2.73 -7.66 -17.02
C TYR A 339 2.30 -9.10 -16.72
#